data_d136e053469000940487df5581758b90
#
_entry.id   d136e053469000940487df5581758b90
#
_cell.length_a   1.000
_cell.length_b   1.000
_cell.length_c   1.000
_cell.angle_alpha   90.00
_cell.angle_beta   90.00
_cell.angle_gamma   90.00
#
_symmetry.space_group_name_H-M   'P 1'
#
loop_
_entity.id
_entity.type
_entity.pdbx_description
1 polymer ?
#
loop_
_entity_poly.entity_id
_entity_poly.type
_entity_poly.pdbx_seq_one_letter_code
_entity_poly.pdbx_strand_id
1 'polypeptide(L)'
;MSARCAPAALLLSALLSFPVMAGERQWTVLSSGDADDTHERWQVSATRLHTLPAFDPARAEPPLSVHQATAAALAHARLRYPGDDFVVSEVSLQRFTAGAAAHNEDAARGWVYLVSLDYNAKGWTQMVPVLLDGSIVLSDNEKP
;
A
#
# COMPACT_ATOMS: atom_id res chain seq x y z
N MET A 1 5.37 -68.34 -41.95
CA MET A 1 6.26 -67.49 -41.13
C MET A 1 5.61 -66.09 -41.00
N SER A 2 4.97 -65.87 -39.86
CA SER A 2 4.20 -64.61 -39.61
C SER A 2 4.94 -63.75 -38.65
N ALA A 3 5.41 -62.58 -39.11
CA ALA A 3 6.02 -61.56 -38.30
C ALA A 3 4.93 -60.67 -37.73
N ARG A 4 4.78 -60.63 -36.37
CA ARG A 4 3.88 -59.76 -35.63
C ARG A 4 4.63 -58.46 -35.34
N CYS A 5 4.21 -57.34 -35.96
CA CYS A 5 4.57 -55.99 -35.53
C CYS A 5 3.79 -55.60 -34.28
N ALA A 6 4.50 -55.22 -33.22
CA ALA A 6 3.92 -54.58 -32.02
C ALA A 6 3.92 -53.06 -32.20
N PRO A 7 2.83 -52.34 -31.85
CA PRO A 7 2.84 -50.89 -31.84
C PRO A 7 3.49 -50.35 -30.56
N ALA A 8 4.47 -49.47 -30.75
CA ALA A 8 5.06 -48.70 -29.66
C ALA A 8 4.08 -47.59 -29.22
N ALA A 9 3.63 -47.67 -27.99
CA ALA A 9 2.80 -46.63 -27.38
C ALA A 9 3.70 -45.47 -26.91
N LEU A 10 3.59 -44.33 -27.58
CA LEU A 10 4.20 -43.04 -27.17
C LEU A 10 3.36 -42.49 -26.04
N LEU A 11 3.90 -42.55 -24.82
CA LEU A 11 3.38 -41.84 -23.66
C LEU A 11 3.78 -40.36 -23.77
N LEU A 12 2.83 -39.54 -24.17
CA LEU A 12 2.97 -38.07 -24.18
C LEU A 12 2.75 -37.55 -22.76
N SER A 13 3.84 -37.34 -22.01
CA SER A 13 3.80 -36.69 -20.69
C SER A 13 3.51 -35.21 -20.84
N ALA A 14 2.26 -34.80 -20.70
CA ALA A 14 1.87 -33.41 -20.62
C ALA A 14 2.34 -32.83 -19.26
N LEU A 15 3.45 -32.10 -19.29
CA LEU A 15 3.89 -31.25 -18.17
C LEU A 15 2.89 -30.11 -18.00
N LEU A 16 1.96 -30.25 -17.07
CA LEU A 16 1.08 -29.17 -16.61
C LEU A 16 1.96 -28.17 -15.85
N SER A 17 2.47 -27.18 -16.54
CA SER A 17 3.07 -26.01 -15.92
C SER A 17 1.96 -25.20 -15.26
N PHE A 18 1.78 -25.38 -13.95
CA PHE A 18 0.95 -24.49 -13.15
C PHE A 18 1.66 -23.13 -13.11
N PRO A 19 0.98 -22.02 -13.51
CA PRO A 19 1.55 -20.71 -13.30
C PRO A 19 1.69 -20.52 -11.79
N VAL A 20 2.92 -20.37 -11.32
CA VAL A 20 3.20 -19.86 -9.97
C VAL A 20 2.65 -18.44 -9.97
N MET A 21 1.51 -18.23 -9.31
CA MET A 21 0.97 -16.92 -9.04
C MET A 21 1.95 -16.23 -8.09
N ALA A 22 2.95 -15.57 -8.67
CA ALA A 22 3.81 -14.67 -7.92
C ALA A 22 2.90 -13.58 -7.35
N GLY A 23 2.72 -13.56 -6.04
CA GLY A 23 1.93 -12.54 -5.36
C GLY A 23 2.43 -11.15 -5.75
N GLU A 24 1.51 -10.22 -5.98
CA GLU A 24 1.86 -8.84 -6.31
C GLU A 24 2.71 -8.24 -5.19
N ARG A 25 3.82 -7.57 -5.56
CA ARG A 25 4.68 -6.90 -4.57
C ARG A 25 3.87 -5.84 -3.83
N GLN A 26 3.96 -5.86 -2.50
CA GLN A 26 3.35 -4.87 -1.62
C GLN A 26 4.43 -3.99 -0.97
N TRP A 27 4.14 -2.70 -0.85
CA TRP A 27 4.98 -1.73 -0.17
C TRP A 27 4.33 -1.33 1.14
N THR A 28 5.02 -1.53 2.26
CA THR A 28 4.52 -1.09 3.56
C THR A 28 4.72 0.42 3.71
N VAL A 29 3.63 1.14 3.86
CA VAL A 29 3.60 2.58 4.08
C VAL A 29 3.74 2.91 5.55
N LEU A 30 3.02 2.18 6.38
CA LEU A 30 2.97 2.32 7.83
C LEU A 30 2.75 0.94 8.45
N SER A 31 3.30 0.71 9.63
CA SER A 31 2.99 -0.42 10.49
C SER A 31 2.87 0.05 11.93
N SER A 32 1.85 -0.40 12.62
CA SER A 32 1.74 -0.24 14.06
C SER A 32 1.65 -1.61 14.70
N GLY A 33 2.22 -1.75 15.91
CA GLY A 33 2.11 -2.95 16.72
C GLY A 33 1.80 -2.55 18.15
N ASP A 34 0.79 -3.16 18.73
CA ASP A 34 0.47 -3.03 20.14
C ASP A 34 1.22 -4.10 20.96
N ALA A 35 1.29 -3.88 22.27
CA ALA A 35 1.90 -4.82 23.22
C ALA A 35 1.26 -6.23 23.20
N ASP A 36 0.07 -6.35 22.63
CA ASP A 36 -0.70 -7.60 22.51
C ASP A 36 -0.49 -8.33 21.17
N ASP A 37 0.61 -8.02 20.45
CA ASP A 37 1.02 -8.67 19.19
C ASP A 37 0.03 -8.46 18.01
N THR A 38 -0.88 -7.52 18.10
CA THR A 38 -1.73 -7.09 16.98
C THR A 38 -0.96 -6.12 16.08
N HIS A 39 -0.55 -6.61 14.92
CA HIS A 39 0.12 -5.79 13.92
C HIS A 39 -0.88 -5.30 12.88
N GLU A 40 -1.02 -4.00 12.76
CA GLU A 40 -1.77 -3.37 11.70
C GLU A 40 -0.82 -2.83 10.63
N ARG A 41 -1.11 -3.08 9.37
CA ARG A 41 -0.27 -2.66 8.24
C ARG A 41 -1.08 -1.90 7.20
N TRP A 42 -0.48 -0.84 6.69
CA TRP A 42 -0.96 -0.08 5.55
C TRP A 42 -0.04 -0.36 4.36
N GLN A 43 -0.59 -0.89 3.29
CA GLN A 43 0.21 -1.35 2.17
C GLN A 43 -0.32 -0.83 0.83
N VAL A 44 0.61 -0.55 -0.07
CA VAL A 44 0.34 -0.13 -1.46
C VAL A 44 0.90 -1.20 -2.39
N SER A 45 0.09 -1.69 -3.33
CA SER A 45 0.54 -2.66 -4.32
C SER A 45 1.45 -2.01 -5.37
N ALA A 46 2.30 -2.80 -6.01
CA ALA A 46 3.17 -2.33 -7.09
C ALA A 46 2.36 -1.69 -8.23
N THR A 47 1.25 -2.30 -8.62
CA THR A 47 0.34 -1.75 -9.63
C THR A 47 -0.18 -0.37 -9.22
N ARG A 48 -0.60 -0.22 -7.97
CA ARG A 48 -1.07 1.06 -7.44
C ARG A 48 0.04 2.11 -7.41
N LEU A 49 1.25 1.74 -6.99
CA LEU A 49 2.41 2.63 -6.95
C LEU A 49 2.68 3.28 -8.31
N HIS A 50 2.61 2.49 -9.40
CA HIS A 50 2.85 2.99 -10.75
C HIS A 50 1.81 4.01 -11.23
N THR A 51 0.63 4.08 -10.63
CA THR A 51 -0.40 5.07 -10.96
C THR A 51 -0.25 6.37 -10.18
N LEU A 52 0.59 6.41 -9.15
CA LEU A 52 0.80 7.61 -8.35
C LEU A 52 1.62 8.66 -9.10
N PRO A 53 1.40 9.96 -8.82
CA PRO A 53 2.23 11.02 -9.37
C PRO A 53 3.68 10.88 -8.89
N ALA A 54 4.62 11.08 -9.81
CA ALA A 54 6.03 11.17 -9.46
C ALA A 54 6.31 12.53 -8.81
N PHE A 55 7.14 12.54 -7.77
CA PHE A 55 7.51 13.74 -7.04
C PHE A 55 9.00 13.73 -6.69
N ASP A 56 9.66 14.85 -6.94
CA ASP A 56 11.04 15.11 -6.55
C ASP A 56 11.07 16.40 -5.71
N PRO A 57 11.31 16.32 -4.40
CA PRO A 57 11.28 17.49 -3.51
C PRO A 57 12.38 18.50 -3.79
N ALA A 58 13.42 18.12 -4.56
CA ALA A 58 14.47 19.05 -4.98
C ALA A 58 14.06 19.94 -6.16
N ARG A 59 12.97 19.61 -6.87
CA ARG A 59 12.59 20.24 -8.14
C ARG A 59 11.20 20.86 -8.14
N ALA A 60 10.31 20.40 -7.29
CA ALA A 60 8.91 20.84 -7.32
C ALA A 60 8.28 20.78 -5.94
N GLU A 61 7.13 21.45 -5.81
CA GLU A 61 6.22 21.23 -4.68
C GLU A 61 5.44 19.92 -4.86
N PRO A 62 4.96 19.29 -3.75
CA PRO A 62 4.14 18.10 -3.84
C PRO A 62 2.87 18.36 -4.67
N PRO A 63 2.46 17.42 -5.52
CA PRO A 63 1.24 17.55 -6.33
C PRO A 63 -0.03 17.64 -5.50
N LEU A 64 -0.02 17.10 -4.29
CA LEU A 64 -1.06 17.27 -3.28
C LEU A 64 -0.55 18.24 -2.20
N SER A 65 -1.30 19.28 -1.90
CA SER A 65 -0.94 20.21 -0.82
C SER A 65 -1.20 19.60 0.56
N VAL A 66 -0.49 20.09 1.58
CA VAL A 66 -0.72 19.72 2.99
C VAL A 66 -2.19 19.92 3.38
N HIS A 67 -2.81 21.03 2.94
CA HIS A 67 -4.21 21.33 3.21
C HIS A 67 -5.15 20.26 2.63
N GLN A 68 -4.92 19.83 1.39
CA GLN A 68 -5.71 18.78 0.75
C GLN A 68 -5.52 17.42 1.43
N ALA A 69 -4.29 17.05 1.78
CA ALA A 69 -3.99 15.83 2.52
C ALA A 69 -4.70 15.80 3.89
N THR A 70 -4.63 16.92 4.61
CA THR A 70 -5.32 17.09 5.91
C THR A 70 -6.83 16.97 5.76
N ALA A 71 -7.41 17.61 4.75
CA ALA A 71 -8.85 17.53 4.49
C ALA A 71 -9.30 16.09 4.18
N ALA A 72 -8.52 15.34 3.38
CA ALA A 72 -8.79 13.95 3.06
C ALA A 72 -8.74 13.05 4.31
N ALA A 73 -7.70 13.22 5.14
CA ALA A 73 -7.55 12.48 6.39
C ALA A 73 -8.69 12.73 7.38
N LEU A 74 -9.08 14.00 7.57
CA LEU A 74 -10.22 14.36 8.43
C LEU A 74 -11.54 13.81 7.90
N ALA A 75 -11.76 13.85 6.58
CA ALA A 75 -12.96 13.28 5.97
C ALA A 75 -13.05 11.76 6.23
N HIS A 76 -11.93 11.05 6.05
CA HIS A 76 -11.83 9.61 6.35
C HIS A 76 -12.13 9.31 7.81
N ALA A 77 -11.48 10.02 8.75
CA ALA A 77 -11.67 9.82 10.18
C ALA A 77 -13.14 10.05 10.60
N ARG A 78 -13.79 11.10 10.09
CA ARG A 78 -15.21 11.40 10.38
C ARG A 78 -16.16 10.34 9.85
N LEU A 79 -15.85 9.72 8.69
CA LEU A 79 -16.65 8.61 8.18
C LEU A 79 -16.53 7.37 9.06
N ARG A 80 -15.34 7.11 9.59
CA ARG A 80 -15.06 5.95 10.44
C ARG A 80 -15.60 6.13 11.87
N TYR A 81 -15.53 7.34 12.39
CA TYR A 81 -15.91 7.69 13.76
C TYR A 81 -16.86 8.90 13.74
N PRO A 82 -18.12 8.69 13.34
CA PRO A 82 -19.08 9.78 13.23
C PRO A 82 -19.40 10.38 14.61
N GLY A 83 -19.38 11.70 14.67
CA GLY A 83 -19.65 12.45 15.90
C GLY A 83 -18.45 12.70 16.80
N ASP A 84 -17.27 12.23 16.40
CA ASP A 84 -16.04 12.44 17.15
C ASP A 84 -15.28 13.67 16.63
N ASP A 85 -14.63 14.40 17.54
CA ASP A 85 -13.81 15.57 17.22
C ASP A 85 -12.34 15.17 17.10
N PHE A 86 -11.74 15.50 15.95
CA PHE A 86 -10.33 15.27 15.66
C PHE A 86 -9.60 16.60 15.54
N VAL A 87 -8.41 16.67 16.12
CA VAL A 87 -7.44 17.76 15.93
C VAL A 87 -6.22 17.21 15.20
N VAL A 88 -5.80 17.91 14.15
CA VAL A 88 -4.55 17.57 13.46
C VAL A 88 -3.40 17.98 14.34
N SER A 89 -2.61 17.02 14.80
CA SER A 89 -1.43 17.26 15.64
C SER A 89 -0.14 17.34 14.83
N GLU A 90 -0.05 16.56 13.75
CA GLU A 90 1.14 16.53 12.91
C GLU A 90 0.78 16.16 11.46
N VAL A 91 1.53 16.73 10.51
CA VAL A 91 1.52 16.30 9.11
C VAL A 91 2.95 16.18 8.63
N SER A 92 3.35 14.99 8.21
CA SER A 92 4.68 14.74 7.66
C SER A 92 4.59 14.14 6.27
N LEU A 93 5.49 14.57 5.36
CA LEU A 93 5.65 13.99 4.03
C LEU A 93 6.84 13.04 4.06
N GLN A 94 6.60 11.76 3.81
CA GLN A 94 7.59 10.71 3.95
C GLN A 94 7.68 9.84 2.70
N ARG A 95 8.85 9.21 2.50
CA ARG A 95 9.04 8.21 1.46
C ARG A 95 8.87 6.82 2.07
N PHE A 96 7.96 6.01 1.52
CA PHE A 96 7.76 4.63 1.95
C PHE A 96 8.48 3.59 1.08
N THR A 97 9.05 3.97 -0.07
CA THR A 97 9.85 3.09 -0.93
C THR A 97 11.34 3.07 -0.58
N ALA A 98 11.71 3.53 0.63
CA ALA A 98 13.10 3.51 1.08
C ALA A 98 13.57 2.08 1.33
N GLY A 99 14.73 1.72 0.76
CA GLY A 99 15.35 0.39 0.89
C GLY A 99 15.99 -0.07 -0.42
N ALA A 100 16.59 -1.25 -0.44
CA ALA A 100 17.35 -1.81 -1.57
C ALA A 100 16.58 -1.97 -2.90
N ALA A 101 15.29 -1.66 -2.91
CA ALA A 101 14.42 -1.71 -4.09
C ALA A 101 14.08 -0.32 -4.66
N ALA A 102 14.68 0.74 -4.15
CA ALA A 102 14.46 2.10 -4.62
C ALA A 102 15.19 2.36 -5.96
N HIS A 103 14.90 1.55 -6.97
CA HIS A 103 15.34 1.82 -8.32
C HIS A 103 14.47 2.92 -8.92
N ASN A 104 15.05 4.09 -9.01
CA ASN A 104 14.74 5.29 -9.77
C ASN A 104 13.25 5.71 -9.95
N GLU A 105 12.40 4.93 -10.60
CA GLU A 105 11.01 5.29 -10.89
C GLU A 105 10.08 5.07 -9.69
N ASP A 106 10.23 3.95 -8.97
CA ASP A 106 9.45 3.66 -7.78
C ASP A 106 9.76 4.64 -6.65
N ALA A 107 11.03 5.05 -6.54
CA ALA A 107 11.45 6.04 -5.57
C ALA A 107 10.76 7.41 -5.73
N ALA A 108 10.53 7.84 -6.98
CA ALA A 108 9.86 9.09 -7.27
C ALA A 108 8.34 9.05 -6.99
N ARG A 109 7.73 7.86 -6.93
CA ARG A 109 6.28 7.66 -6.72
C ARG A 109 5.91 7.27 -5.29
N GLY A 110 6.87 6.76 -4.52
CA GLY A 110 6.67 6.23 -3.19
C GLY A 110 6.63 7.29 -2.07
N TRP A 111 5.83 8.34 -2.23
CA TRP A 111 5.64 9.38 -1.24
C TRP A 111 4.24 9.34 -0.64
N VAL A 112 4.15 9.68 0.65
CA VAL A 112 2.91 9.67 1.42
C VAL A 112 2.92 10.78 2.46
N TYR A 113 1.78 11.43 2.65
CA TYR A 113 1.54 12.22 3.85
C TYR A 113 1.08 11.31 4.97
N LEU A 114 1.75 11.37 6.12
CA LEU A 114 1.22 10.83 7.36
C LEU A 114 0.58 11.97 8.15
N VAL A 115 -0.74 11.88 8.31
CA VAL A 115 -1.53 12.86 9.06
C VAL A 115 -1.88 12.27 10.40
N SER A 116 -1.36 12.83 11.48
CA SER A 116 -1.68 12.44 12.85
C SER A 116 -2.88 13.22 13.35
N LEU A 117 -3.90 12.50 13.74
CA LEU A 117 -5.16 13.02 14.25
C LEU A 117 -5.32 12.65 15.71
N ASP A 118 -5.32 13.63 16.60
CA ASP A 118 -5.59 13.43 18.02
C ASP A 118 -7.08 13.41 18.25
N TYR A 119 -7.51 12.38 18.96
CA TYR A 119 -8.87 12.18 19.37
C TYR A 119 -9.09 12.72 20.78
N ASN A 120 -9.60 13.93 20.88
CA ASN A 120 -9.66 14.68 22.13
C ASN A 120 -10.44 13.98 23.25
N ALA A 121 -11.51 13.24 22.89
CA ALA A 121 -12.37 12.60 23.90
C ALA A 121 -11.76 11.34 24.54
N LYS A 122 -10.76 10.70 23.89
CA LYS A 122 -10.25 9.39 24.31
C LYS A 122 -8.74 9.33 24.49
N GLY A 123 -8.01 10.39 24.16
CA GLY A 123 -6.56 10.49 24.42
C GLY A 123 -5.70 9.55 23.57
N TRP A 124 -6.15 9.16 22.38
CA TRP A 124 -5.38 8.37 21.43
C TRP A 124 -5.18 9.13 20.12
N THR A 125 -4.12 8.78 19.40
CA THR A 125 -3.75 9.37 18.12
C THR A 125 -3.94 8.34 17.01
N GLN A 126 -4.59 8.74 15.92
CA GLN A 126 -4.69 7.94 14.69
C GLN A 126 -3.77 8.53 13.62
N MET A 127 -2.95 7.70 12.99
CA MET A 127 -2.23 8.08 11.79
C MET A 127 -3.01 7.65 10.54
N VAL A 128 -3.20 8.61 9.62
CA VAL A 128 -3.91 8.39 8.36
C VAL A 128 -2.93 8.61 7.21
N PRO A 129 -2.52 7.56 6.48
CA PRO A 129 -1.66 7.72 5.32
C PRO A 129 -2.47 8.19 4.11
N VAL A 130 -2.05 9.32 3.52
CA VAL A 130 -2.66 9.94 2.33
C VAL A 130 -1.64 9.97 1.19
N LEU A 131 -1.92 9.29 0.09
CA LEU A 131 -1.05 9.28 -1.09
C LEU A 131 -1.10 10.62 -1.84
N LEU A 132 -0.09 10.88 -2.68
CA LEU A 132 0.02 12.16 -3.39
C LEU A 132 -1.08 12.42 -4.44
N ASP A 133 -1.95 11.47 -4.71
CA ASP A 133 -3.18 11.63 -5.49
C ASP A 133 -4.43 11.91 -4.64
N GLY A 134 -4.27 12.03 -3.31
CA GLY A 134 -5.33 12.30 -2.35
C GLY A 134 -6.07 11.08 -1.83
N SER A 135 -5.73 9.88 -2.28
CA SER A 135 -6.36 8.65 -1.79
C SER A 135 -5.79 8.21 -0.43
N ILE A 136 -6.65 7.61 0.38
CA ILE A 136 -6.28 7.05 1.68
C ILE A 136 -5.77 5.62 1.48
N VAL A 137 -4.69 5.26 2.17
CA VAL A 137 -4.27 3.87 2.30
C VAL A 137 -5.02 3.26 3.48
N LEU A 138 -5.81 2.23 3.20
CA LEU A 138 -6.51 1.49 4.24
C LEU A 138 -5.59 0.45 4.88
N SER A 139 -5.73 0.24 6.18
CA SER A 139 -5.04 -0.86 6.86
C SER A 139 -5.60 -2.21 6.44
N ASP A 140 -4.87 -3.28 6.76
CA ASP A 140 -5.32 -4.65 6.48
C ASP A 140 -6.63 -4.99 7.21
N ASN A 141 -6.89 -4.35 8.35
CA ASN A 141 -8.12 -4.51 9.13
C ASN A 141 -9.30 -3.68 8.58
N GLU A 142 -9.05 -2.71 7.70
CA GLU A 142 -10.06 -1.83 7.10
C GLU A 142 -10.47 -2.26 5.69
N LYS A 143 -9.73 -3.18 5.08
CA LYS A 143 -10.04 -3.70 3.75
C LYS A 143 -11.30 -4.57 3.82
N PRO A 144 -12.24 -4.41 2.89
CA PRO A 144 -13.46 -5.21 2.82
C PRO A 144 -13.17 -6.68 2.53
#